data_172a5fef3b452601657a88c9490a9181
#
_entry.id   172a5fef3b452601657a88c9490a9181
#
_cell.length_a   1.000
_cell.length_b   1.000
_cell.length_c   1.000
_cell.angle_alpha   90.00
_cell.angle_beta   90.00
_cell.angle_gamma   90.00
#
_symmetry.space_group_name_H-M   'P 1'
#
loop_
_entity.id
_entity.type
_entity.pdbx_description
1 polymer ?
#
loop_
_entity_poly.entity_id
_entity_poly.type
_entity_poly.pdbx_seq_one_letter_code
_entity_poly.pdbx_strand_id
1 'polypeptide(L)'
;MKEEIRFFRSVWKNILLSLASFALAALGVLISLDEGKDDLTVFVVTWVCIPFSILGGLIIAYKVLKERLSQTPFLVITDKKVVINDNGTSEVPFADVEAFFLADMQIPKAAKNVTLIGIRYKEDAEQLRWDNANRMSRAVRKSNMRAVGVQEVIPTVGLTIKPQALCNLLNKRLEEFKSLQKEEDKKA
;
A
#
# COMPACT_ATOMS: atom_id res chain seq x y z
N MET A 1 12.52 -26.00 0.39
CA MET A 1 11.63 -24.88 0.04
C MET A 1 10.76 -24.62 1.25
N LYS A 2 10.78 -23.41 1.79
CA LYS A 2 9.88 -22.99 2.87
C LYS A 2 8.53 -22.62 2.28
N GLU A 3 7.50 -22.69 3.10
CA GLU A 3 6.12 -22.37 2.70
C GLU A 3 5.98 -20.88 2.32
N GLU A 4 5.28 -20.59 1.22
CA GLU A 4 4.90 -19.23 0.85
C GLU A 4 3.99 -18.62 1.90
N ILE A 5 4.31 -17.42 2.34
CA ILE A 5 3.47 -16.67 3.28
C ILE A 5 2.65 -15.65 2.51
N ARG A 6 1.34 -15.75 2.61
CA ARG A 6 0.38 -14.90 1.89
C ARG A 6 -0.39 -14.00 2.83
N PHE A 7 -0.40 -12.70 2.54
CA PHE A 7 -1.15 -11.71 3.30
C PHE A 7 -2.23 -11.09 2.42
N PHE A 8 -3.43 -11.00 2.99
CA PHE A 8 -4.58 -10.37 2.36
C PHE A 8 -4.92 -9.07 3.08
N ARG A 9 -5.54 -8.14 2.37
CA ARG A 9 -6.11 -6.95 3.00
C ARG A 9 -7.27 -7.31 3.90
N SER A 10 -7.43 -6.54 4.98
CA SER A 10 -8.57 -6.69 5.88
C SER A 10 -9.85 -6.23 5.18
N VAL A 11 -10.73 -7.17 4.89
CA VAL A 11 -12.03 -6.89 4.26
C VAL A 11 -12.87 -5.98 5.13
N TRP A 12 -12.88 -6.22 6.43
CA TRP A 12 -13.68 -5.45 7.37
C TRP A 12 -13.34 -3.96 7.37
N LYS A 13 -12.06 -3.60 7.38
CA LYS A 13 -11.62 -2.20 7.32
C LYS A 13 -12.06 -1.52 6.02
N ASN A 14 -11.97 -2.21 4.90
CA ASN A 14 -12.36 -1.68 3.61
C ASN A 14 -13.89 -1.57 3.47
N ILE A 15 -14.65 -2.54 3.99
CA ILE A 15 -16.11 -2.45 4.06
C ILE A 15 -16.53 -1.25 4.92
N LEU A 16 -15.92 -1.08 6.09
CA LEU A 16 -16.22 0.06 6.96
C LEU A 16 -15.93 1.39 6.26
N LEU A 17 -14.82 1.47 5.53
CA LEU A 17 -14.46 2.68 4.77
C LEU A 17 -15.45 2.96 3.63
N SER A 18 -15.89 1.92 2.91
CA SER A 18 -16.92 2.04 1.88
C SER A 18 -18.25 2.50 2.47
N LEU A 19 -18.69 1.93 3.60
CA LEU A 19 -19.90 2.35 4.30
C LEU A 19 -19.80 3.80 4.79
N ALA A 20 -18.64 4.23 5.30
CA ALA A 20 -18.42 5.62 5.70
C ALA A 20 -18.55 6.58 4.49
N SER A 21 -18.05 6.19 3.31
CA SER A 21 -18.22 6.99 2.09
C SER A 21 -19.69 7.13 1.69
N PHE A 22 -20.48 6.07 1.78
CA PHE A 22 -21.92 6.13 1.51
C PHE A 22 -22.68 6.93 2.58
N ALA A 23 -22.29 6.85 3.85
CA ALA A 23 -22.86 7.67 4.91
C ALA A 23 -22.59 9.17 4.67
N LEU A 24 -21.38 9.53 4.21
CA LEU A 24 -21.07 10.90 3.82
C LEU A 24 -21.93 11.38 2.63
N ALA A 25 -22.17 10.53 1.64
CA ALA A 25 -23.08 10.85 0.55
C ALA A 25 -24.52 11.09 1.05
N ALA A 26 -25.02 10.25 1.96
CA ALA A 26 -26.36 10.40 2.56
C ALA A 26 -26.46 11.70 3.36
N LEU A 27 -25.44 12.05 4.16
CA LEU A 27 -25.38 13.33 4.86
C LEU A 27 -25.37 14.51 3.89
N GLY A 28 -24.67 14.40 2.77
CA GLY A 28 -24.66 15.41 1.71
C GLY A 28 -26.08 15.64 1.13
N VAL A 29 -26.83 14.55 0.90
CA VAL A 29 -28.24 14.66 0.46
C VAL A 29 -29.09 15.41 1.49
N LEU A 30 -28.95 15.07 2.78
CA LEU A 30 -29.68 15.77 3.85
C LEU A 30 -29.34 17.28 3.89
N ILE A 31 -28.06 17.63 3.73
CA ILE A 31 -27.63 19.04 3.68
C ILE A 31 -28.22 19.74 2.46
N SER A 32 -28.29 19.07 1.30
CA SER A 32 -28.83 19.67 0.08
C SER A 32 -30.38 19.89 0.11
N LEU A 33 -31.07 19.22 1.01
CA LEU A 33 -32.51 19.40 1.23
C LEU A 33 -32.83 20.48 2.29
N ASP A 34 -31.82 21.02 2.97
CA ASP A 34 -31.97 22.05 3.98
C ASP A 34 -32.15 23.44 3.29
N GLU A 35 -33.38 23.93 3.29
CA GLU A 35 -33.76 25.22 2.66
C GLU A 35 -33.06 26.46 3.27
N GLY A 36 -32.43 26.31 4.43
CA GLY A 36 -31.68 27.38 5.09
C GLY A 36 -30.23 27.56 4.62
N LYS A 37 -29.77 26.77 3.67
CA LYS A 37 -28.38 26.84 3.14
C LYS A 37 -28.30 27.77 1.94
N ASP A 38 -27.12 28.41 1.81
CA ASP A 38 -26.81 29.25 0.64
C ASP A 38 -26.66 28.38 -0.63
N ASP A 39 -27.02 28.92 -1.78
CA ASP A 39 -27.02 28.24 -3.07
C ASP A 39 -25.67 27.63 -3.44
N LEU A 40 -24.56 28.31 -3.08
CA LEU A 40 -23.22 27.82 -3.36
C LEU A 40 -22.92 26.56 -2.57
N THR A 41 -23.29 26.51 -1.29
CA THR A 41 -23.09 25.31 -0.43
C THR A 41 -23.88 24.14 -0.98
N VAL A 42 -25.15 24.33 -1.29
CA VAL A 42 -26.02 23.30 -1.89
C VAL A 42 -25.44 22.81 -3.22
N PHE A 43 -24.99 23.72 -4.08
CA PHE A 43 -24.38 23.36 -5.36
C PHE A 43 -23.13 22.49 -5.18
N VAL A 44 -22.17 22.90 -4.35
CA VAL A 44 -20.92 22.14 -4.10
C VAL A 44 -21.20 20.78 -3.49
N VAL A 45 -22.09 20.69 -2.51
CA VAL A 45 -22.43 19.41 -1.87
C VAL A 45 -23.09 18.47 -2.88
N THR A 46 -24.08 18.95 -3.64
CA THR A 46 -24.85 18.12 -4.57
C THR A 46 -24.02 17.67 -5.76
N TRP A 47 -23.28 18.56 -6.39
CA TRP A 47 -22.58 18.27 -7.64
C TRP A 47 -21.15 17.77 -7.48
N VAL A 48 -20.52 17.98 -6.34
CA VAL A 48 -19.13 17.56 -6.09
C VAL A 48 -19.06 16.51 -5.01
N CYS A 49 -19.51 16.80 -3.79
CA CYS A 49 -19.28 15.91 -2.64
C CYS A 49 -20.06 14.59 -2.74
N ILE A 50 -21.33 14.63 -3.15
CA ILE A 50 -22.17 13.42 -3.24
C ILE A 50 -21.62 12.47 -4.32
N PRO A 51 -21.42 12.89 -5.60
CA PRO A 51 -20.89 12.00 -6.64
C PRO A 51 -19.50 11.47 -6.30
N PHE A 52 -18.63 12.30 -5.74
CA PHE A 52 -17.29 11.89 -5.33
C PHE A 52 -17.32 10.83 -4.22
N SER A 53 -18.19 10.98 -3.22
CA SER A 53 -18.36 10.02 -2.13
C SER A 53 -18.93 8.68 -2.62
N ILE A 54 -19.94 8.73 -3.52
CA ILE A 54 -20.52 7.51 -4.12
C ILE A 54 -19.45 6.79 -4.95
N LEU A 55 -18.77 7.50 -5.84
CA LEU A 55 -17.72 6.93 -6.69
C LEU A 55 -16.58 6.31 -5.86
N GLY A 56 -16.13 7.01 -4.83
CA GLY A 56 -15.13 6.53 -3.89
C GLY A 56 -15.57 5.24 -3.18
N GLY A 57 -16.80 5.21 -2.67
CA GLY A 57 -17.39 4.01 -2.06
C GLY A 57 -17.47 2.82 -3.02
N LEU A 58 -17.90 3.05 -4.26
CA LEU A 58 -17.99 2.01 -5.30
C LEU A 58 -16.61 1.46 -5.69
N ILE A 59 -15.60 2.32 -5.86
CA ILE A 59 -14.23 1.90 -6.18
C ILE A 59 -13.67 1.01 -5.07
N ILE A 60 -13.86 1.38 -3.80
CA ILE A 60 -13.41 0.58 -2.65
C ILE A 60 -14.13 -0.76 -2.63
N ALA A 61 -15.46 -0.76 -2.77
CA ALA A 61 -16.27 -1.98 -2.79
C ALA A 61 -15.86 -2.92 -3.94
N TYR A 62 -15.66 -2.38 -5.14
CA TYR A 62 -15.19 -3.15 -6.31
C TYR A 62 -13.82 -3.78 -6.06
N LYS A 63 -12.84 -3.03 -5.52
CA LYS A 63 -11.51 -3.58 -5.20
C LYS A 63 -11.60 -4.74 -4.20
N VAL A 64 -12.39 -4.58 -3.14
CA VAL A 64 -12.58 -5.64 -2.14
C VAL A 64 -13.21 -6.89 -2.76
N LEU A 65 -14.24 -6.70 -3.58
CA LEU A 65 -14.91 -7.81 -4.25
C LEU A 65 -13.97 -8.53 -5.22
N LYS A 66 -13.22 -7.77 -6.03
CA LYS A 66 -12.23 -8.31 -6.97
C LYS A 66 -11.13 -9.11 -6.25
N GLU A 67 -10.55 -8.57 -5.17
CA GLU A 67 -9.52 -9.26 -4.38
C GLU A 67 -10.06 -10.58 -3.80
N ARG A 68 -11.33 -10.62 -3.41
CA ARG A 68 -11.98 -11.82 -2.88
C ARG A 68 -12.27 -12.87 -3.96
N LEU A 69 -12.80 -12.45 -5.09
CA LEU A 69 -13.13 -13.36 -6.20
C LEU A 69 -11.86 -13.92 -6.85
N SER A 70 -10.82 -13.10 -7.00
CA SER A 70 -9.55 -13.53 -7.61
C SER A 70 -8.63 -14.28 -6.66
N GLN A 71 -8.93 -14.33 -5.36
CA GLN A 71 -8.07 -14.88 -4.30
C GLN A 71 -6.60 -14.40 -4.38
N THR A 72 -6.38 -13.23 -4.97
CA THR A 72 -5.04 -12.68 -5.16
C THR A 72 -4.56 -12.04 -3.85
N PRO A 73 -3.53 -12.58 -3.19
CA PRO A 73 -3.00 -11.99 -1.98
C PRO A 73 -2.35 -10.64 -2.29
N PHE A 74 -2.50 -9.69 -1.37
CA PHE A 74 -1.83 -8.38 -1.48
C PHE A 74 -0.31 -8.50 -1.43
N LEU A 75 0.20 -9.36 -0.55
CA LEU A 75 1.63 -9.57 -0.35
C LEU A 75 1.92 -11.07 -0.28
N VAL A 76 2.89 -11.51 -1.05
CA VAL A 76 3.41 -12.88 -1.02
C VAL A 76 4.90 -12.84 -0.70
N ILE A 77 5.31 -13.54 0.34
CA ILE A 77 6.70 -13.69 0.71
C ILE A 77 7.13 -15.11 0.37
N THR A 78 8.09 -15.23 -0.53
CA THR A 78 8.71 -16.51 -0.93
C THR A 78 10.12 -16.63 -0.34
N ASP A 79 10.83 -17.70 -0.65
CA ASP A 79 12.24 -17.86 -0.24
C ASP A 79 13.19 -16.88 -0.95
N LYS A 80 12.82 -16.36 -2.15
CA LYS A 80 13.72 -15.56 -2.99
C LYS A 80 13.27 -14.12 -3.21
N LYS A 81 11.98 -13.83 -3.05
CA LYS A 81 11.40 -12.51 -3.37
C LYS A 81 10.16 -12.21 -2.57
N VAL A 82 9.83 -10.94 -2.53
CA VAL A 82 8.53 -10.42 -2.07
C VAL A 82 7.75 -9.97 -3.31
N VAL A 83 6.49 -10.38 -3.42
CA VAL A 83 5.58 -9.96 -4.48
C VAL A 83 4.48 -9.10 -3.87
N ILE A 84 4.32 -7.89 -4.39
CA ILE A 84 3.34 -6.90 -3.93
C ILE A 84 2.31 -6.72 -5.04
N ASN A 85 1.05 -7.08 -4.77
CA ASN A 85 -0.08 -6.94 -5.68
C ASN A 85 -0.97 -5.78 -5.21
N ASP A 86 -0.58 -4.55 -5.51
CA ASP A 86 -1.40 -3.36 -5.20
C ASP A 86 -2.11 -2.83 -6.44
N ASN A 87 -1.51 -1.92 -7.19
CA ASN A 87 -2.03 -1.37 -8.45
C ASN A 87 -1.31 -1.96 -9.66
N GLY A 88 -0.90 -3.19 -9.56
CA GLY A 88 -0.05 -3.98 -10.45
C GLY A 88 0.79 -4.92 -9.61
N THR A 89 1.52 -5.80 -10.25
CA THR A 89 2.44 -6.72 -9.57
C THR A 89 3.84 -6.11 -9.56
N SER A 90 4.40 -5.89 -8.38
CA SER A 90 5.79 -5.49 -8.18
C SER A 90 6.54 -6.62 -7.50
N GLU A 91 7.65 -7.04 -8.09
CA GLU A 91 8.53 -8.06 -7.52
C GLU A 91 9.77 -7.41 -6.91
N VAL A 92 10.11 -7.84 -5.72
CA VAL A 92 11.25 -7.37 -4.94
C VAL A 92 12.13 -8.58 -4.62
N PRO A 93 13.15 -8.89 -5.44
CA PRO A 93 14.09 -9.97 -5.15
C PRO A 93 14.92 -9.67 -3.90
N PHE A 94 15.08 -10.64 -3.00
CA PHE A 94 15.94 -10.47 -1.82
C PHE A 94 17.41 -10.24 -2.18
N ALA A 95 17.84 -10.70 -3.36
CA ALA A 95 19.17 -10.44 -3.89
C ALA A 95 19.48 -8.94 -4.02
N ASP A 96 18.47 -8.13 -4.31
CA ASP A 96 18.57 -6.69 -4.55
C ASP A 96 18.44 -5.86 -3.26
N VAL A 97 17.95 -6.48 -2.16
CA VAL A 97 17.59 -5.77 -0.93
C VAL A 97 18.73 -5.79 0.07
N GLU A 98 19.03 -4.63 0.64
CA GLU A 98 19.93 -4.48 1.78
C GLU A 98 19.21 -4.71 3.10
N ALA A 99 18.06 -4.03 3.31
CA ALA A 99 17.25 -4.09 4.52
C ALA A 99 15.81 -3.64 4.32
N PHE A 100 14.91 -4.09 5.18
CA PHE A 100 13.57 -3.54 5.38
C PHE A 100 13.54 -2.78 6.71
N PHE A 101 12.88 -1.61 6.73
CA PHE A 101 12.76 -0.80 7.94
C PHE A 101 11.40 -0.11 8.03
N LEU A 102 11.03 0.27 9.24
CA LEU A 102 9.81 1.06 9.45
C LEU A 102 10.07 2.52 9.05
N ALA A 103 9.20 3.06 8.24
CA ALA A 103 9.20 4.44 7.81
C ALA A 103 7.86 5.08 8.18
N ASP A 104 7.90 6.18 8.91
CA ASP A 104 6.71 6.93 9.29
C ASP A 104 6.50 8.09 8.33
N MET A 105 5.41 8.02 7.57
CA MET A 105 4.97 9.11 6.72
C MET A 105 4.18 10.10 7.55
N GLN A 106 4.70 11.32 7.68
CA GLN A 106 3.97 12.42 8.29
C GLN A 106 2.95 12.96 7.29
N ILE A 107 1.67 12.84 7.64
CA ILE A 107 0.60 13.46 6.87
C ILE A 107 0.30 14.82 7.51
N PRO A 108 0.57 15.95 6.81
CA PRO A 108 0.24 17.27 7.33
C PRO A 108 -1.24 17.34 7.72
N LYS A 109 -1.53 17.83 8.94
CA LYS A 109 -2.89 17.94 9.51
C LYS A 109 -3.59 16.62 9.87
N ALA A 110 -2.96 15.46 9.72
CA ALA A 110 -3.53 14.20 10.22
C ALA A 110 -3.13 13.97 11.68
N ALA A 111 -4.06 13.43 12.47
CA ALA A 111 -3.83 13.18 13.91
C ALA A 111 -2.84 12.02 14.17
N LYS A 112 -2.48 11.24 13.13
CA LYS A 112 -1.63 10.05 13.27
C LYS A 112 -0.76 9.84 12.03
N ASN A 113 0.53 9.56 12.25
CA ASN A 113 1.44 9.14 11.19
C ASN A 113 1.04 7.77 10.63
N VAL A 114 1.28 7.56 9.35
CA VAL A 114 1.11 6.27 8.70
C VAL A 114 2.46 5.56 8.67
N THR A 115 2.54 4.43 9.36
CA THR A 115 3.74 3.58 9.33
C THR A 115 3.72 2.71 8.07
N LEU A 116 4.79 2.78 7.30
CA LEU A 116 5.04 2.00 6.09
C LEU A 116 6.29 1.14 6.30
N ILE A 117 6.54 0.18 5.41
CA ILE A 117 7.82 -0.53 5.39
C ILE A 117 8.63 -0.01 4.21
N GLY A 118 9.74 0.68 4.50
CA GLY A 118 10.70 1.14 3.51
C GLY A 118 11.57 -0.03 3.02
N ILE A 119 11.88 -0.04 1.74
CA ILE A 119 12.78 -1.01 1.12
C ILE A 119 14.07 -0.27 0.79
N ARG A 120 15.16 -0.65 1.43
CA ARG A 120 16.51 -0.18 1.07
C ARG A 120 17.11 -1.21 0.13
N TYR A 121 17.39 -0.79 -1.08
CA TYR A 121 18.07 -1.60 -2.08
C TYR A 121 19.58 -1.47 -1.97
N LYS A 122 20.31 -2.43 -2.52
CA LYS A 122 21.73 -2.27 -2.84
C LYS A 122 21.87 -1.18 -3.91
N GLU A 123 22.99 -0.45 -3.90
CA GLU A 123 23.20 0.72 -4.76
C GLU A 123 23.01 0.43 -6.26
N ASP A 124 23.61 -0.67 -6.75
CA ASP A 124 23.48 -1.10 -8.14
C ASP A 124 22.03 -1.43 -8.52
N ALA A 125 21.31 -2.12 -7.63
CA ALA A 125 19.92 -2.49 -7.85
C ALA A 125 19.01 -1.26 -7.81
N GLU A 126 19.27 -0.31 -6.92
CA GLU A 126 18.52 0.95 -6.81
C GLU A 126 18.62 1.76 -8.09
N GLN A 127 19.85 1.89 -8.64
CA GLN A 127 20.09 2.59 -9.90
C GLN A 127 19.39 1.91 -11.08
N LEU A 128 19.53 0.59 -11.20
CA LEU A 128 18.90 -0.20 -12.27
C LEU A 128 17.37 -0.06 -12.24
N ARG A 129 16.77 -0.11 -11.05
CA ARG A 129 15.33 0.06 -10.86
C ARG A 129 14.87 1.47 -11.22
N TRP A 130 15.68 2.49 -10.94
CA TRP A 130 15.41 3.86 -11.36
C TRP A 130 15.42 4.02 -12.87
N ASP A 131 16.42 3.48 -13.54
CA ASP A 131 16.60 3.62 -14.98
C ASP A 131 15.50 2.91 -15.77
N ASN A 132 15.07 1.74 -15.30
CA ASN A 132 13.99 0.96 -15.89
C ASN A 132 12.57 1.47 -15.52
N ALA A 133 12.45 2.45 -14.65
CA ALA A 133 11.17 2.97 -14.24
C ALA A 133 10.52 3.83 -15.34
N ASN A 134 9.23 3.59 -15.59
CA ASN A 134 8.43 4.46 -16.44
C ASN A 134 8.18 5.83 -15.76
N ARG A 135 7.65 6.80 -16.52
CA ARG A 135 7.46 8.18 -16.06
C ARG A 135 6.61 8.26 -14.78
N MET A 136 5.56 7.45 -14.69
CA MET A 136 4.66 7.41 -13.53
C MET A 136 5.34 6.79 -12.31
N SER A 137 6.05 5.68 -12.49
CA SER A 137 6.82 5.02 -11.43
C SER A 137 7.94 5.93 -10.88
N ARG A 138 8.63 6.68 -11.75
CA ARG A 138 9.63 7.69 -11.32
C ARG A 138 9.00 8.79 -10.47
N ALA A 139 7.80 9.27 -10.83
CA ALA A 139 7.09 10.28 -10.03
C ALA A 139 6.74 9.76 -8.63
N VAL A 140 6.24 8.51 -8.53
CA VAL A 140 5.93 7.85 -7.25
C VAL A 140 7.20 7.66 -6.41
N ARG A 141 8.29 7.14 -6.99
CA ARG A 141 9.58 6.97 -6.30
C ARG A 141 10.15 8.29 -5.78
N LYS A 142 10.08 9.34 -6.61
CA LYS A 142 10.50 10.68 -6.18
C LYS A 142 9.67 11.22 -5.02
N SER A 143 8.36 10.94 -5.00
CA SER A 143 7.47 11.28 -3.89
C SER A 143 7.83 10.50 -2.62
N ASN A 144 8.05 9.19 -2.73
CA ASN A 144 8.46 8.34 -1.61
C ASN A 144 9.81 8.77 -1.03
N MET A 145 10.79 9.08 -1.90
CA MET A 145 12.10 9.58 -1.47
C MET A 145 11.99 10.88 -0.65
N ARG A 146 11.09 11.78 -1.04
CA ARG A 146 10.85 13.02 -0.29
C ARG A 146 10.11 12.78 1.03
N ALA A 147 9.18 11.84 1.05
CA ALA A 147 8.32 11.58 2.20
C ALA A 147 8.97 10.71 3.27
N VAL A 148 9.74 9.69 2.86
CA VAL A 148 10.25 8.64 3.75
C VAL A 148 11.71 8.25 3.49
N GLY A 149 12.40 8.91 2.55
CA GLY A 149 13.84 8.72 2.29
C GLY A 149 14.20 7.45 1.51
N VAL A 150 13.22 6.78 0.88
CA VAL A 150 13.44 5.60 0.02
C VAL A 150 12.57 5.64 -1.21
N GLN A 151 13.00 4.93 -2.27
CA GLN A 151 12.26 4.90 -3.54
C GLN A 151 10.98 4.06 -3.47
N GLU A 152 11.00 2.96 -2.75
CA GLU A 152 9.88 2.03 -2.70
C GLU A 152 9.48 1.70 -1.25
N VAL A 153 8.17 1.57 -1.05
CA VAL A 153 7.57 1.25 0.24
C VAL A 153 6.51 0.18 0.09
N ILE A 154 6.33 -0.62 1.13
CA ILE A 154 5.21 -1.56 1.25
C ILE A 154 4.16 -0.87 2.12
N PRO A 155 2.97 -0.55 1.58
CA PRO A 155 1.89 0.01 2.36
C PRO A 155 1.35 -1.03 3.35
N THR A 156 1.29 -0.67 4.63
CA THR A 156 0.80 -1.57 5.69
C THR A 156 -0.66 -1.32 6.03
N VAL A 157 -1.22 -0.23 5.51
CA VAL A 157 -2.62 0.14 5.73
C VAL A 157 -3.56 -0.94 5.17
N GLY A 158 -4.47 -1.38 6.01
CA GLY A 158 -5.43 -2.43 5.62
C GLY A 158 -4.92 -3.87 5.79
N LEU A 159 -3.66 -4.10 6.13
CA LEU A 159 -3.18 -5.44 6.45
C LEU A 159 -3.66 -5.90 7.84
N THR A 160 -3.80 -7.21 8.01
CA THR A 160 -4.17 -7.83 9.29
C THR A 160 -2.98 -7.94 10.25
N ILE A 161 -1.76 -7.96 9.70
CA ILE A 161 -0.51 -8.01 10.47
C ILE A 161 -0.06 -6.61 10.87
N LYS A 162 0.54 -6.49 12.06
CA LYS A 162 1.13 -5.22 12.52
C LYS A 162 2.38 -4.89 11.69
N PRO A 163 2.64 -3.60 11.36
CA PRO A 163 3.81 -3.18 10.56
C PRO A 163 5.14 -3.71 11.11
N GLN A 164 5.35 -3.62 12.42
CA GLN A 164 6.56 -4.12 13.08
C GLN A 164 6.75 -5.63 12.89
N ALA A 165 5.68 -6.41 13.07
CA ALA A 165 5.75 -7.87 12.91
C ALA A 165 6.04 -8.25 11.45
N LEU A 166 5.47 -7.54 10.49
CA LEU A 166 5.75 -7.75 9.06
C LEU A 166 7.19 -7.38 8.72
N CYS A 167 7.69 -6.23 9.21
CA CYS A 167 9.07 -5.80 9.00
C CYS A 167 10.07 -6.83 9.56
N ASN A 168 9.84 -7.33 10.77
CA ASN A 168 10.67 -8.37 11.39
C ASN A 168 10.65 -9.67 10.57
N LEU A 169 9.48 -10.06 10.06
CA LEU A 169 9.35 -11.25 9.21
C LEU A 169 10.12 -11.10 7.89
N LEU A 170 10.04 -9.94 7.24
CA LEU A 170 10.77 -9.65 6.01
C LEU A 170 12.28 -9.69 6.21
N ASN A 171 12.78 -9.05 7.28
CA ASN A 171 14.20 -9.08 7.59
C ASN A 171 14.68 -10.49 7.96
N LYS A 172 13.88 -11.28 8.69
CA LYS A 172 14.19 -12.67 8.97
C LYS A 172 14.34 -13.50 7.69
N ARG A 173 13.41 -13.34 6.73
CA ARG A 173 13.49 -14.03 5.43
C ARG A 173 14.68 -13.56 4.59
N LEU A 174 15.02 -12.28 4.64
CA LEU A 174 16.20 -11.73 3.99
C LEU A 174 17.50 -12.33 4.56
N GLU A 175 17.63 -12.45 5.87
CA GLU A 175 18.81 -13.07 6.50
C GLU A 175 18.91 -14.57 6.20
N GLU A 176 17.79 -15.28 6.19
CA GLU A 176 17.75 -16.68 5.78
C GLU A 176 18.21 -16.84 4.31
N PHE A 177 17.77 -15.97 3.42
CA PHE A 177 18.21 -15.95 2.03
C PHE A 177 19.72 -15.68 1.91
N LYS A 178 20.25 -14.66 2.61
CA LYS A 178 21.68 -14.34 2.62
C LYS A 178 22.54 -15.50 3.15
N SER A 179 22.06 -16.23 4.15
CA SER A 179 22.77 -17.38 4.71
C SER A 179 22.86 -18.54 3.70
N LEU A 180 21.78 -18.82 2.97
CA LEU A 180 21.76 -19.85 1.93
C LEU A 180 22.70 -19.52 0.77
N GLN A 181 22.72 -18.26 0.31
CA GLN A 181 23.68 -17.83 -0.71
C GLN A 181 25.14 -18.04 -0.29
N LYS A 182 25.48 -17.67 0.95
CA LYS A 182 26.85 -17.88 1.47
C LYS A 182 27.26 -19.36 1.55
N GLU A 183 26.30 -20.25 1.76
CA GLU A 183 26.56 -21.71 1.76
C GLU A 183 26.74 -22.26 0.35
N GLU A 184 25.99 -21.73 -0.62
CA GLU A 184 26.14 -22.08 -2.05
C GLU A 184 27.49 -21.61 -2.58
N ASP A 185 27.90 -20.38 -2.32
CA ASP A 185 29.18 -19.79 -2.74
C ASP A 185 30.39 -20.52 -2.13
N LYS A 186 30.25 -21.15 -0.95
CA LYS A 186 31.33 -21.95 -0.34
C LYS A 186 31.48 -23.35 -0.94
N LYS A 187 30.45 -23.80 -1.66
CA LYS A 187 30.45 -25.16 -2.27
C LYS A 187 30.84 -25.14 -3.75
N ALA A 188 30.83 -23.95 -4.38
CA ALA A 188 31.26 -23.72 -5.76
C ALA A 188 32.76 -23.43 -5.83
#